data_d1a46f097f7d3ff2b1a34392f38256b6
#
_entry.id   d1a46f097f7d3ff2b1a34392f38256b6
#
_cell.length_a   1.000
_cell.length_b   1.000
_cell.length_c   1.000
_cell.angle_alpha   90.00
_cell.angle_beta   90.00
_cell.angle_gamma   90.00
#
_symmetry.space_group_name_H-M   'P 1'
#
loop_
_entity.id
_entity.type
_entity.pdbx_description
1 polymer ?
#
loop_
_entity_poly.entity_id
_entity_poly.type
_entity_poly.pdbx_seq_one_letter_code
_entity_poly.pdbx_strand_id
1 'polypeptide(L)'
;MNLAQLIVVGNVSTDPGTRQLPDGRYRTRFRVAATSRTLDASSGRWRDGETTFLAVVAWRGLAELAARLRTGDRVIVVGHLRQYDYARDGGREIGYEVQAQEIAVGLASRRTATRSSHGAAAGTESRA
;
A
#
# COMPACT_ATOMS: atom_id res chain seq x y z
N MET A 1 -22.63 -1.58 -12.94
CA MET A 1 -22.01 -0.85 -11.82
C MET A 1 -20.76 -0.13 -12.31
N ASN A 2 -20.65 1.13 -11.98
CA ASN A 2 -19.56 1.96 -12.50
C ASN A 2 -18.55 2.22 -11.40
N LEU A 3 -17.43 1.52 -11.43
CA LEU A 3 -16.35 1.69 -10.47
C LEU A 3 -15.04 1.94 -11.21
N ALA A 4 -14.22 2.81 -10.65
CA ALA A 4 -12.87 3.01 -11.16
C ALA A 4 -11.97 1.96 -10.51
N GLN A 5 -11.88 0.81 -11.11
CA GLN A 5 -11.08 -0.29 -10.60
C GLN A 5 -9.61 -0.10 -10.98
N LEU A 6 -8.72 -0.49 -10.09
CA LEU A 6 -7.29 -0.38 -10.35
C LEU A 6 -6.52 -1.44 -9.58
N ILE A 7 -5.31 -1.66 -10.06
CA ILE A 7 -4.32 -2.50 -9.39
C ILE A 7 -3.13 -1.62 -9.10
N VAL A 8 -2.72 -1.60 -7.83
CA VAL A 8 -1.55 -0.82 -7.41
C VAL A 8 -0.46 -1.79 -7.01
N VAL A 9 0.70 -1.65 -7.63
CA VAL A 9 1.88 -2.43 -7.26
C VAL A 9 2.93 -1.45 -6.76
N GLY A 10 3.35 -1.61 -5.52
CA GLY A 10 4.30 -0.68 -4.94
C GLY A 10 4.75 -1.12 -3.57
N ASN A 11 5.32 -0.18 -2.85
CA ASN A 11 5.83 -0.45 -1.51
C ASN A 11 5.08 0.40 -0.50
N VAL A 12 4.79 -0.19 0.64
CA VAL A 12 4.19 0.54 1.75
C VAL A 12 5.14 1.66 2.16
N SER A 13 4.67 2.89 2.17
CA SER A 13 5.49 4.06 2.48
C SER A 13 5.23 4.63 3.86
N THR A 14 4.11 4.25 4.49
CA THR A 14 3.83 4.62 5.87
C THR A 14 3.28 3.40 6.59
N ASP A 15 3.66 3.23 7.85
CA ASP A 15 3.09 2.14 8.64
C ASP A 15 1.58 2.32 8.75
N PRO A 16 0.82 1.22 8.71
CA PRO A 16 -0.63 1.30 8.78
C PRO A 16 -1.15 1.86 10.09
N GLY A 17 -2.18 2.68 9.98
CA GLY A 17 -2.94 3.14 11.13
C GLY A 17 -4.30 2.49 11.14
N THR A 18 -4.64 1.84 12.25
CA THR A 18 -5.92 1.16 12.41
C THR A 18 -6.74 1.87 13.47
N ARG A 19 -8.02 2.04 13.19
CA ARG A 19 -8.94 2.60 14.17
C ARG A 19 -10.29 1.92 14.05
N GLN A 20 -11.00 1.89 15.18
CA GLN A 20 -12.35 1.40 15.21
C GLN A 20 -13.30 2.59 15.11
N LEU A 21 -14.28 2.47 14.23
CA LEU A 21 -15.29 3.50 14.05
C LEU A 21 -16.41 3.32 15.07
N PRO A 22 -17.26 4.37 15.26
CA PRO A 22 -18.36 4.27 16.22
C PRO A 22 -19.33 3.12 15.96
N ASP A 23 -19.45 2.67 14.71
CA ASP A 23 -20.30 1.53 14.36
C ASP A 23 -19.63 0.18 14.60
N GLY A 24 -18.43 0.17 15.17
CA GLY A 24 -17.69 -1.04 15.49
C GLY A 24 -16.79 -1.58 14.41
N ARG A 25 -16.87 -1.04 13.21
CA ARG A 25 -16.00 -1.52 12.11
C ARG A 25 -14.58 -1.06 12.31
N TYR A 26 -13.63 -1.89 11.90
CA TYR A 26 -12.22 -1.52 11.87
C TYR A 26 -11.84 -1.01 10.49
N ARG A 27 -11.00 0.02 10.47
CA ARG A 27 -10.44 0.59 9.25
C ARG A 27 -8.94 0.71 9.40
N THR A 28 -8.21 0.20 8.43
CA THR A 28 -6.77 0.37 8.38
C THR A 28 -6.43 1.19 7.14
N ARG A 29 -5.61 2.21 7.33
CA ARG A 29 -5.17 3.09 6.26
C ARG A 29 -3.66 3.14 6.21
N PHE A 30 -3.12 3.06 5.01
CA PHE A 30 -1.68 3.17 4.77
C PHE A 30 -1.45 3.78 3.39
N ARG A 31 -0.22 4.17 3.11
CA ARG A 31 0.12 4.72 1.81
C ARG A 31 1.06 3.79 1.08
N VAL A 32 0.86 3.73 -0.23
CA VAL A 32 1.69 2.93 -1.13
C VAL A 32 2.39 3.87 -2.09
N ALA A 33 3.69 3.69 -2.23
CA ALA A 33 4.50 4.41 -3.21
C ALA A 33 4.66 3.50 -4.43
N ALA A 34 4.08 3.92 -5.54
CA ALA A 34 4.20 3.22 -6.82
C ALA A 34 5.13 4.02 -7.72
N THR A 35 6.31 3.49 -7.93
CA THR A 35 7.34 4.18 -8.72
C THR A 35 7.47 3.50 -10.07
N SER A 36 7.33 4.29 -11.14
CA SER A 36 7.53 3.77 -12.47
C SER A 36 9.01 3.52 -12.71
N ARG A 37 9.28 2.54 -13.57
CA ARG A 37 10.67 2.23 -13.94
C ARG A 37 10.76 2.19 -15.44
N THR A 38 11.84 2.78 -15.96
CA THR A 38 12.07 2.87 -17.38
C THR A 38 13.45 2.30 -17.70
N LEU A 39 13.51 1.51 -18.75
CA LEU A 39 14.78 0.97 -19.21
C LEU A 39 15.51 2.04 -20.02
N ASP A 40 16.73 2.37 -19.60
CA ASP A 40 17.59 3.27 -20.33
C ASP A 40 18.28 2.48 -21.42
N ALA A 41 17.94 2.76 -22.67
CA ALA A 41 18.48 2.03 -23.81
C ALA A 41 19.99 2.21 -23.97
N SER A 42 20.52 3.35 -23.55
CA SER A 42 21.95 3.62 -23.73
C SER A 42 22.83 2.89 -22.73
N SER A 43 22.35 2.68 -21.52
CA SER A 43 23.13 2.02 -20.47
C SER A 43 22.68 0.61 -20.16
N GLY A 44 21.49 0.23 -20.63
CA GLY A 44 20.88 -1.05 -20.29
C GLY A 44 20.39 -1.13 -18.85
N ARG A 45 20.36 -0.02 -18.14
CA ARG A 45 19.96 0.02 -16.74
C ARG A 45 18.53 0.52 -16.58
N TRP A 46 17.90 0.04 -15.52
CA TRP A 46 16.60 0.53 -15.14
C TRP A 46 16.74 1.81 -14.33
N ARG A 47 15.91 2.77 -14.64
CA ARG A 47 15.85 4.04 -13.91
C ARG A 47 14.49 4.19 -13.24
N ASP A 48 14.51 4.76 -12.04
CA ASP A 48 13.26 5.12 -11.38
C ASP A 48 12.71 6.38 -12.05
N GLY A 49 11.42 6.33 -12.35
CA GLY A 49 10.69 7.47 -12.86
C GLY A 49 9.90 8.16 -11.75
N GLU A 50 8.74 8.64 -12.10
CA GLU A 50 7.89 9.32 -11.13
C GLU A 50 7.30 8.36 -10.13
N THR A 51 7.09 8.85 -8.91
CA THR A 51 6.43 8.10 -7.85
C THR A 51 5.05 8.67 -7.61
N THR A 52 4.08 7.79 -7.59
CA THR A 52 2.71 8.13 -7.22
C THR A 52 2.44 7.57 -5.82
N PHE A 53 1.96 8.42 -4.94
CA PHE A 53 1.58 8.00 -3.60
C PHE A 53 0.07 7.87 -3.53
N LEU A 54 -0.40 6.70 -3.11
CA LEU A 54 -1.84 6.45 -2.99
C LEU A 54 -2.17 6.01 -1.58
N ALA A 55 -3.23 6.57 -1.04
CA ALA A 55 -3.77 6.10 0.21
C ALA A 55 -4.62 4.86 -0.06
N VAL A 56 -4.45 3.85 0.76
CA VAL A 56 -5.19 2.58 0.66
C VAL A 56 -5.95 2.39 1.96
N VAL A 57 -7.21 2.01 1.84
CA VAL A 57 -8.07 1.78 2.99
C VAL A 57 -8.61 0.37 2.91
N ALA A 58 -8.50 -0.36 4.02
CA ALA A 58 -9.03 -1.69 4.16
C ALA A 58 -10.03 -1.70 5.32
N TRP A 59 -11.04 -2.54 5.21
CA TRP A 59 -12.13 -2.61 6.17
C TRP A 59 -12.26 -4.00 6.77
N ARG A 60 -12.77 -4.07 8.00
CA ARG A 60 -13.16 -5.30 8.68
C ARG A 60 -12.00 -6.30 8.80
N GLY A 61 -12.20 -7.53 8.35
CA GLY A 61 -11.16 -8.56 8.44
C GLY A 61 -9.90 -8.20 7.67
N LEU A 62 -10.05 -7.59 6.50
CA LEU A 62 -8.90 -7.15 5.74
C LEU A 62 -8.14 -6.04 6.47
N ALA A 63 -8.84 -5.20 7.23
CA ALA A 63 -8.20 -4.17 8.03
C ALA A 63 -7.28 -4.76 9.10
N GLU A 64 -7.70 -5.84 9.73
CA GLU A 64 -6.89 -6.52 10.73
C GLU A 64 -5.62 -7.09 10.13
N LEU A 65 -5.74 -7.68 8.95
CA LEU A 65 -4.59 -8.24 8.26
C LEU A 65 -3.66 -7.14 7.77
N ALA A 66 -4.22 -6.07 7.22
CA ALA A 66 -3.42 -4.94 6.72
C ALA A 66 -2.66 -4.23 7.83
N ALA A 67 -3.14 -4.30 9.06
CA ALA A 67 -2.45 -3.70 10.20
C ALA A 67 -1.08 -4.32 10.44
N ARG A 68 -0.81 -5.49 9.88
CA ARG A 68 0.47 -6.18 10.03
C ARG A 68 1.53 -5.71 9.03
N LEU A 69 1.13 -4.93 8.04
CA LEU A 69 2.08 -4.42 7.05
C LEU A 69 3.07 -3.45 7.71
N ARG A 70 4.23 -3.31 7.09
CA ARG A 70 5.26 -2.38 7.53
C ARG A 70 5.79 -1.61 6.35
N THR A 71 6.29 -0.42 6.62
CA THR A 71 6.99 0.38 5.62
C THR A 71 8.06 -0.46 4.95
N GLY A 72 8.07 -0.45 3.63
CA GLY A 72 9.00 -1.23 2.83
C GLY A 72 8.45 -2.53 2.29
N ASP A 73 7.30 -2.99 2.80
CA ASP A 73 6.68 -4.19 2.27
C ASP A 73 6.19 -3.96 0.84
N ARG A 74 6.48 -4.91 -0.04
CA ARG A 74 5.99 -4.90 -1.41
C ARG A 74 4.57 -5.41 -1.41
N VAL A 75 3.65 -4.64 -1.98
CA VAL A 75 2.23 -5.02 -1.99
C VAL A 75 1.64 -4.88 -3.37
N ILE A 76 0.63 -5.69 -3.60
CA ILE A 76 -0.25 -5.62 -4.75
C ILE A 76 -1.66 -5.41 -4.19
N VAL A 77 -2.25 -4.28 -4.51
CA VAL A 77 -3.58 -3.92 -4.02
C VAL A 77 -4.55 -3.89 -5.18
N VAL A 78 -5.62 -4.65 -5.06
CA VAL A 78 -6.72 -4.62 -6.02
C VAL A 78 -7.89 -3.92 -5.34
N GLY A 79 -8.44 -2.91 -5.97
CA GLY A 79 -9.55 -2.19 -5.39
C GLY A 79 -10.16 -1.20 -6.36
N HIS A 80 -10.87 -0.26 -5.82
CA HIS A 80 -11.46 0.81 -6.62
C HIS A 80 -11.11 2.16 -6.02
N LEU A 81 -11.06 3.16 -6.88
CA LEU A 81 -10.74 4.52 -6.47
C LEU A 81 -11.99 5.19 -5.94
N ARG A 82 -11.86 5.85 -4.81
CA ARG A 82 -12.93 6.61 -4.20
C ARG A 82 -12.47 8.05 -4.02
N GLN A 83 -13.29 8.97 -4.45
CA GLN A 83 -13.07 10.39 -4.24
C GLN A 83 -13.84 10.83 -3.00
N TYR A 84 -13.24 11.71 -2.22
CA TYR A 84 -13.90 12.27 -1.06
C TYR A 84 -13.53 13.74 -0.91
N ASP A 85 -14.42 14.49 -0.27
CA ASP A 85 -14.17 15.90 0.05
C ASP A 85 -13.68 16.01 1.48
N TYR A 86 -12.80 16.95 1.73
CA TYR A 86 -12.41 17.27 3.09
C TYR A 86 -12.18 18.78 3.21
N ALA A 87 -12.36 19.29 4.42
CA ALA A 87 -12.16 20.71 4.70
C ALA A 87 -10.70 20.98 4.94
N ARG A 88 -10.21 22.06 4.36
CA ARG A 88 -8.83 22.48 4.55
C ARG A 88 -8.71 23.98 4.37
N ASP A 89 -8.13 24.68 5.36
CA ASP A 89 -7.84 26.10 5.31
C ASP A 89 -9.03 26.98 4.87
N GLY A 90 -10.21 26.66 5.41
CA GLY A 90 -11.41 27.43 5.08
C GLY A 90 -12.05 27.11 3.75
N GLY A 91 -11.47 26.19 2.99
CA GLY A 91 -12.02 25.71 1.73
C GLY A 91 -12.24 24.21 1.75
N ARG A 92 -12.61 23.68 0.61
CA ARG A 92 -12.79 22.21 0.44
C ARG A 92 -11.79 21.71 -0.57
N GLU A 93 -11.20 20.60 -0.24
CA GLU A 93 -10.24 19.90 -1.10
C GLU A 93 -10.80 18.54 -1.47
N ILE A 94 -10.31 18.00 -2.57
CA ILE A 94 -10.68 16.68 -3.02
C ILE A 94 -9.53 15.73 -2.75
N GLY A 95 -9.83 14.62 -2.11
CA GLY A 95 -8.88 13.56 -1.89
C GLY A 95 -9.31 12.29 -2.61
N TYR A 96 -8.35 11.39 -2.77
CA TYR A 96 -8.59 10.09 -3.39
C TYR A 96 -8.00 9.01 -2.52
N GLU A 97 -8.67 7.88 -2.47
CA GLU A 97 -8.15 6.71 -1.79
C GLU A 97 -8.57 5.45 -2.53
N VAL A 98 -7.79 4.40 -2.37
CA VAL A 98 -8.10 3.10 -2.93
C VAL A 98 -8.82 2.29 -1.86
N GLN A 99 -10.05 1.90 -2.14
CA GLN A 99 -10.80 0.99 -1.28
C GLN A 99 -10.36 -0.41 -1.65
N ALA A 100 -9.56 -1.03 -0.79
CA ALA A 100 -8.97 -2.31 -1.11
C ALA A 100 -9.99 -3.45 -1.06
N GLN A 101 -9.96 -4.29 -2.06
CA GLN A 101 -10.72 -5.54 -2.10
C GLN A 101 -9.80 -6.70 -1.77
N GLU A 102 -8.56 -6.65 -2.25
CA GLU A 102 -7.54 -7.64 -1.95
C GLU A 102 -6.20 -6.96 -1.79
N ILE A 103 -5.38 -7.49 -0.90
CA ILE A 103 -4.02 -7.05 -0.69
C ILE A 103 -3.15 -8.30 -0.63
N ALA A 104 -2.10 -8.32 -1.46
CA ALA A 104 -1.12 -9.39 -1.45
C ALA A 104 0.25 -8.82 -1.16
N VAL A 105 1.08 -9.58 -0.45
CA VAL A 105 2.47 -9.20 -0.20
C VAL A 105 3.32 -9.87 -1.28
N GLY A 106 4.12 -9.07 -1.96
CA GLY A 106 4.98 -9.59 -3.00
C GLY A 106 6.19 -10.32 -2.43
N LEU A 107 6.59 -11.40 -3.09
CA LEU A 107 7.76 -12.16 -2.66
C LEU A 107 9.04 -11.33 -2.73
N ALA A 108 9.05 -10.30 -3.55
CA ALA A 108 10.19 -9.39 -3.68
C ALA A 108 10.16 -8.27 -2.66
N SER A 109 9.35 -8.38 -1.60
CA SER A 109 9.30 -7.37 -0.57
C SER A 109 10.66 -7.26 0.13
N ARG A 110 10.99 -6.05 0.58
CA ARG A 110 12.26 -5.80 1.26
C ARG A 110 12.44 -6.70 2.48
N ARG A 111 11.36 -6.91 3.23
CA ARG A 111 11.43 -7.73 4.43
C ARG A 111 11.65 -9.19 4.12
N THR A 112 10.96 -9.69 3.11
CA THR A 112 11.14 -11.08 2.67
C THR A 112 12.55 -11.31 2.14
N ALA A 113 13.08 -10.38 1.36
CA ALA A 113 14.44 -10.46 0.85
C ALA A 113 15.46 -10.46 1.98
N THR A 114 15.26 -9.63 3.00
CA THR A 114 16.14 -9.56 4.16
C THR A 114 16.15 -10.88 4.91
N ARG A 115 15.00 -11.48 5.12
CA ARG A 115 14.91 -12.77 5.79
C ARG A 115 15.64 -13.85 5.01
N SER A 116 15.44 -13.89 3.71
CA SER A 116 16.10 -14.87 2.87
C SER A 116 17.61 -14.77 2.94
N SER A 117 18.14 -13.55 2.89
CA SER A 117 19.59 -13.36 2.90
C SER A 117 20.23 -13.62 4.25
N HIS A 118 19.48 -13.51 5.33
CA HIS A 118 19.99 -13.74 6.69
C HIS A 118 19.66 -15.14 7.21
N GLY A 119 18.91 -15.91 6.46
CA GLY A 119 18.57 -17.26 6.83
C GLY A 119 17.86 -17.36 8.17
N ALA A 120 18.30 -18.29 8.98
CA ALA A 120 17.63 -18.58 10.24
C ALA A 120 17.64 -17.38 11.20
N ALA A 121 18.62 -16.51 11.09
CA ALA A 121 18.69 -15.35 11.98
C ALA A 121 17.50 -14.43 11.79
N ALA A 122 16.96 -14.39 10.60
CA ALA A 122 15.82 -13.56 10.30
C ALA A 122 14.50 -14.27 10.57
N GLY A 123 14.56 -15.51 11.02
CA GLY A 123 13.38 -16.31 11.28
C GLY A 123 12.46 -15.74 12.33
N THR A 124 12.92 -14.79 13.10
CA THR A 124 12.07 -14.10 14.07
C THR A 124 11.05 -13.19 13.42
N GLU A 125 11.25 -12.85 12.18
CA GLU A 125 10.29 -12.06 11.44
C GLU A 125 9.05 -12.88 11.22
N SER A 126 7.96 -12.44 11.79
CA SER A 126 6.72 -13.22 11.76
C SER A 126 5.80 -12.83 10.62
N ARG A 127 6.20 -11.99 9.76
CA ARG A 127 5.35 -11.51 8.67
C ARG A 127 5.22 -12.55 7.60
N ALA A 128 4.04 -12.86 7.28
CA ALA A 128 3.77 -13.78 6.20
C ALA A 128 3.34 -13.02 4.97
#